data_b6794c45b835a100a46e5ef3452a5f25
#
_entry.id   b6794c45b835a100a46e5ef3452a5f25
#
_cell.length_a   1.000
_cell.length_b   1.000
_cell.length_c   1.000
_cell.angle_alpha   90.00
_cell.angle_beta   90.00
_cell.angle_gamma   90.00
#
_symmetry.space_group_name_H-M   'P 1'
#
loop_
_entity.id
_entity.type
_entity.pdbx_description
1 polymer ?
#
loop_
_entity_poly.entity_id
_entity_poly.type
_entity_poly.pdbx_seq_one_letter_code
_entity_poly.pdbx_strand_id
1 'polypeptide(L)'
;MPAPTCKVVPSGPAYTGQQGFTYLTGLTGSTTGSTALCMTVLTLPDGARARTHLHQGIETGAYIIEGEAEMYFGPRLEEHLRARAGEYVFVPADMPHLVLNRSGKPCLVLVAHSAADDQEGIVLLPELDTLR
;
A
#
# COMPACT_ATOMS: atom_id res chain seq x y z
N MET A 1 7.86 22.00 21.20
CA MET A 1 7.80 20.64 20.66
C MET A 1 8.24 19.66 21.72
N PRO A 2 7.47 18.62 22.00
CA PRO A 2 7.92 17.57 22.91
C PRO A 2 9.14 16.84 22.32
N ALA A 3 10.00 16.33 23.17
CA ALA A 3 11.11 15.51 22.73
C ALA A 3 10.60 14.21 22.06
N PRO A 4 11.33 13.68 21.08
CA PRO A 4 10.99 12.39 20.48
C PRO A 4 10.96 11.29 21.53
N THR A 5 10.00 10.38 21.41
CA THR A 5 9.85 9.26 22.33
C THR A 5 9.25 8.06 21.60
N CYS A 6 9.40 6.88 22.21
CA CYS A 6 8.72 5.68 21.72
C CYS A 6 7.26 5.75 22.15
N LYS A 7 6.37 5.21 21.33
CA LYS A 7 4.95 5.21 21.62
C LYS A 7 4.25 4.02 20.97
N VAL A 8 3.12 3.64 21.54
CA VAL A 8 2.19 2.66 20.96
C VAL A 8 1.04 3.44 20.35
N VAL A 9 0.71 3.11 19.10
CA VAL A 9 -0.38 3.75 18.37
C VAL A 9 -1.41 2.68 18.03
N PRO A 10 -2.67 2.80 18.49
CA PRO A 10 -3.73 1.88 18.10
C PRO A 10 -4.12 2.07 16.63
N SER A 11 -4.57 1.00 15.97
CA SER A 11 -5.05 1.06 14.60
C SER A 11 -6.31 1.92 14.48
N GLY A 12 -6.37 2.71 13.42
CA GLY A 12 -7.53 3.53 13.09
C GLY A 12 -7.27 5.01 13.26
N PRO A 13 -8.15 5.88 12.76
CA PRO A 13 -9.38 5.53 12.05
C PRO A 13 -9.14 4.98 10.64
N ALA A 14 -10.21 4.41 10.07
CA ALA A 14 -10.17 3.95 8.69
C ALA A 14 -10.32 5.13 7.72
N TYR A 15 -9.69 5.04 6.56
CA TYR A 15 -9.84 6.01 5.48
C TYR A 15 -9.69 5.31 4.13
N THR A 16 -10.22 5.94 3.07
CA THR A 16 -10.07 5.43 1.70
C THR A 16 -8.97 6.20 0.99
N GLY A 17 -7.96 5.49 0.53
CA GLY A 17 -6.85 6.08 -0.22
C GLY A 17 -7.22 6.39 -1.67
N GLN A 18 -6.35 7.15 -2.35
CA GLN A 18 -6.54 7.52 -3.77
C GLN A 18 -6.58 6.29 -4.68
N GLN A 19 -5.90 5.21 -4.29
CA GLN A 19 -5.88 3.94 -5.02
C GLN A 19 -7.23 3.22 -5.01
N GLY A 20 -8.12 3.58 -4.07
CA GLY A 20 -9.46 3.01 -3.98
C GLY A 20 -9.66 2.00 -2.86
N PHE A 21 -8.61 1.68 -2.09
CA PHE A 21 -8.71 0.74 -0.96
C PHE A 21 -8.94 1.45 0.38
N THR A 22 -9.41 0.67 1.35
CA THR A 22 -9.59 1.15 2.72
C THR A 22 -8.39 0.76 3.57
N TYR A 23 -7.83 1.76 4.25
CA TYR A 23 -6.68 1.63 5.13
C TYR A 23 -7.07 1.91 6.56
N LEU A 24 -6.39 1.26 7.51
CA LEU A 24 -6.43 1.64 8.92
C LEU A 24 -5.19 2.46 9.22
N THR A 25 -5.36 3.67 9.70
CA THR A 25 -4.26 4.53 10.10
C THR A 25 -3.41 3.83 11.16
N GLY A 26 -2.12 3.89 11.02
CA GLY A 26 -1.15 3.33 11.97
C GLY A 26 -0.08 4.35 12.29
N LEU A 27 1.17 4.05 11.92
CA LEU A 27 2.29 4.95 12.11
C LEU A 27 2.35 5.92 10.93
N THR A 28 2.18 7.21 11.22
CA THR A 28 2.28 8.29 10.22
C THR A 28 2.95 9.49 10.87
N GLY A 29 3.25 10.51 10.09
CA GLY A 29 3.75 11.77 10.60
C GLY A 29 2.82 12.39 11.64
N SER A 30 1.50 12.31 11.42
CA SER A 30 0.51 12.88 12.32
C SER A 30 0.36 12.11 13.63
N THR A 31 0.57 10.79 13.62
CA THR A 31 0.45 9.97 14.84
C THR A 31 1.75 9.87 15.62
N THR A 32 2.90 10.02 14.98
CA THR A 32 4.20 9.75 15.60
C THR A 32 5.21 10.88 15.48
N GLY A 33 5.01 11.81 14.54
CA GLY A 33 6.03 12.80 14.17
C GLY A 33 7.11 12.24 13.24
N SER A 34 6.89 11.06 12.65
CA SER A 34 7.83 10.46 11.71
C SER A 34 7.95 11.32 10.44
N THR A 35 9.13 11.28 9.82
CA THR A 35 9.41 12.01 8.59
C THR A 35 9.62 11.11 7.39
N ALA A 36 10.00 9.85 7.62
CA ALA A 36 10.43 8.94 6.57
C ALA A 36 9.89 7.52 6.77
N LEU A 37 8.87 7.37 7.58
CA LEU A 37 8.26 6.05 7.82
C LEU A 37 6.76 6.21 8.06
N CYS A 38 5.97 5.43 7.33
CA CYS A 38 4.58 5.19 7.69
C CYS A 38 4.25 3.71 7.53
N MET A 39 3.32 3.23 8.33
CA MET A 39 2.84 1.85 8.29
C MET A 39 1.34 1.85 8.50
N THR A 40 0.63 1.14 7.62
CA THR A 40 -0.83 1.04 7.67
C THR A 40 -1.25 -0.39 7.40
N VAL A 41 -2.45 -0.75 7.83
CA VAL A 41 -3.06 -2.04 7.49
C VAL A 41 -4.11 -1.81 6.43
N LEU A 42 -4.05 -2.62 5.38
CA LEU A 42 -4.90 -2.54 4.21
C LEU A 42 -5.71 -3.84 4.11
N THR A 43 -7.01 -3.72 3.90
CA THR A 43 -7.86 -4.87 3.58
C THR A 43 -8.23 -4.82 2.10
N LEU A 44 -7.96 -5.90 1.39
CA LEU A 44 -8.34 -6.09 0.00
C LEU A 44 -9.51 -7.08 -0.04
N PRO A 45 -10.75 -6.62 -0.20
CA PRO A 45 -11.87 -7.55 -0.38
C PRO A 45 -11.66 -8.43 -1.61
N ASP A 46 -12.30 -9.59 -1.64
CA ASP A 46 -12.34 -10.40 -2.86
C ASP A 46 -12.97 -9.58 -3.99
N GLY A 47 -12.34 -9.64 -5.15
CA GLY A 47 -12.76 -8.85 -6.32
C GLY A 47 -12.26 -7.42 -6.33
N ALA A 48 -11.58 -6.98 -5.28
CA ALA A 48 -11.05 -5.61 -5.22
C ALA A 48 -9.93 -5.39 -6.23
N ARG A 49 -9.91 -4.18 -6.75
CA ARG A 49 -8.92 -3.74 -7.74
C ARG A 49 -8.57 -2.29 -7.46
N ALA A 50 -7.28 -2.01 -7.28
CA ALA A 50 -6.79 -0.65 -7.10
C ALA A 50 -6.79 0.12 -8.42
N ARG A 51 -6.68 1.44 -8.32
CA ARG A 51 -6.29 2.28 -9.45
C ARG A 51 -4.78 2.14 -9.65
N THR A 52 -4.37 2.04 -10.90
CA THR A 52 -2.94 2.00 -11.24
C THR A 52 -2.27 3.30 -10.81
N HIS A 53 -1.13 3.17 -10.13
CA HIS A 53 -0.41 4.34 -9.61
C HIS A 53 1.06 4.01 -9.40
N LEU A 54 1.83 5.04 -9.08
CA LEU A 54 3.19 4.93 -8.58
C LEU A 54 3.35 5.82 -7.36
N HIS A 55 4.37 5.57 -6.57
CA HIS A 55 4.78 6.44 -5.47
C HIS A 55 6.09 7.12 -5.87
N GLN A 56 6.02 8.41 -6.14
CA GLN A 56 7.16 9.18 -6.65
C GLN A 56 8.22 9.33 -5.57
N GLY A 57 9.40 8.78 -5.82
CA GLY A 57 10.55 8.87 -4.91
C GLY A 57 10.40 8.07 -3.62
N ILE A 58 9.40 7.19 -3.52
CA ILE A 58 9.06 6.49 -2.29
C ILE A 58 9.05 4.97 -2.52
N GLU A 59 9.76 4.25 -1.67
CA GLU A 59 9.76 2.79 -1.67
C GLU A 59 8.62 2.25 -0.82
N THR A 60 8.09 1.10 -1.21
CA THR A 60 7.00 0.43 -0.49
C THR A 60 7.40 -1.00 -0.15
N GLY A 61 7.17 -1.38 1.09
CA GLY A 61 7.23 -2.77 1.53
C GLY A 61 5.87 -3.22 2.01
N ALA A 62 5.50 -4.46 1.73
CA ALA A 62 4.24 -5.02 2.19
C ALA A 62 4.47 -6.42 2.74
N TYR A 63 3.68 -6.80 3.74
CA TYR A 63 3.65 -8.14 4.29
C TYR A 63 2.23 -8.66 4.24
N ILE A 64 2.02 -9.81 3.59
CA ILE A 64 0.69 -10.42 3.52
C ILE A 64 0.43 -11.14 4.84
N ILE A 65 -0.50 -10.62 5.62
CA ILE A 65 -0.88 -11.19 6.91
C ILE A 65 -1.80 -12.38 6.70
N GLU A 66 -2.77 -12.24 5.79
CA GLU A 66 -3.79 -13.25 5.53
C GLU A 66 -4.26 -13.14 4.08
N GLY A 67 -4.49 -14.28 3.45
CA GLY A 67 -5.03 -14.33 2.09
C GLY A 67 -3.94 -14.27 1.01
N GLU A 68 -4.31 -13.77 -0.14
CA GLU A 68 -3.48 -13.71 -1.33
C GLU A 68 -3.82 -12.48 -2.16
N ALA A 69 -2.82 -11.83 -2.70
CA ALA A 69 -2.99 -10.70 -3.60
C ALA A 69 -2.15 -10.88 -4.86
N GLU A 70 -2.53 -10.20 -5.91
CA GLU A 70 -1.81 -10.15 -7.17
C GLU A 70 -1.42 -8.71 -7.46
N MET A 71 -0.37 -8.54 -8.25
CA MET A 71 0.04 -7.22 -8.69
C MET A 71 0.60 -7.30 -10.11
N TYR A 72 0.08 -6.43 -10.99
CA TYR A 72 0.74 -6.14 -12.26
C TYR A 72 1.60 -4.91 -12.06
N PHE A 73 2.77 -4.89 -12.69
CA PHE A 73 3.71 -3.79 -12.54
C PHE A 73 4.57 -3.61 -13.79
N GLY A 74 5.27 -2.49 -13.86
CA GLY A 74 6.08 -2.12 -15.01
C GLY A 74 5.47 -0.94 -15.77
N PRO A 75 6.21 -0.33 -16.69
CA PRO A 75 5.75 0.87 -17.42
C PRO A 75 4.43 0.67 -18.16
N ARG A 76 4.09 -0.56 -18.55
CA ARG A 76 2.85 -0.92 -19.20
C ARG A 76 2.15 -2.08 -18.50
N LEU A 77 2.43 -2.30 -17.23
CA LEU A 77 1.87 -3.39 -16.43
C LEU A 77 2.12 -4.77 -17.06
N GLU A 78 3.26 -4.93 -17.70
CA GLU A 78 3.62 -6.15 -18.41
C GLU A 78 4.08 -7.29 -17.51
N GLU A 79 4.50 -6.97 -16.29
CA GLU A 79 4.97 -7.96 -15.32
C GLU A 79 3.86 -8.31 -14.33
N HIS A 80 3.93 -9.48 -13.72
CA HIS A 80 2.92 -9.98 -12.78
C HIS A 80 3.58 -10.72 -11.64
N LEU A 81 3.05 -10.55 -10.44
CA LEU A 81 3.42 -11.35 -9.28
C LEU A 81 2.18 -11.71 -8.46
N ARG A 82 2.34 -12.73 -7.63
CA ARG A 82 1.33 -13.18 -6.66
C ARG A 82 2.02 -13.37 -5.33
N ALA A 83 1.40 -12.88 -4.26
CA ALA A 83 1.93 -13.00 -2.91
C ALA A 83 0.86 -13.57 -1.97
N ARG A 84 1.29 -14.48 -1.11
CA ARG A 84 0.43 -15.20 -0.15
C ARG A 84 0.85 -14.87 1.28
N ALA A 85 -0.02 -15.22 2.22
CA ALA A 85 0.24 -15.06 3.65
C ALA A 85 1.64 -15.54 4.01
N GLY A 86 2.38 -14.70 4.74
CA GLY A 86 3.76 -14.97 5.14
C GLY A 86 4.83 -14.45 4.18
N GLU A 87 4.44 -13.88 3.04
CA GLU A 87 5.36 -13.37 2.04
C GLU A 87 5.42 -11.86 2.04
N TYR A 88 6.57 -11.33 1.64
CA TYR A 88 6.80 -9.89 1.50
C TYR A 88 6.77 -9.49 0.03
N VAL A 89 6.31 -8.26 -0.22
CA VAL A 89 6.36 -7.64 -1.55
C VAL A 89 7.16 -6.35 -1.44
N PHE A 90 8.06 -6.12 -2.38
CA PHE A 90 8.78 -4.86 -2.49
C PHE A 90 8.38 -4.15 -3.77
N VAL A 91 8.07 -2.86 -3.65
CA VAL A 91 7.78 -2.00 -4.81
C VAL A 91 8.80 -0.87 -4.81
N PRO A 92 9.69 -0.82 -5.80
CA PRO A 92 10.66 0.27 -5.89
C PRO A 92 9.97 1.61 -6.16
N ALA A 93 10.70 2.69 -5.86
CA ALA A 93 10.22 4.04 -6.16
C ALA A 93 9.88 4.16 -7.65
N ASP A 94 8.85 4.95 -7.94
CA ASP A 94 8.43 5.30 -9.31
C ASP A 94 7.94 4.13 -10.16
N MET A 95 7.65 2.98 -9.57
CA MET A 95 7.19 1.80 -10.29
C MET A 95 5.68 1.83 -10.47
N PRO A 96 5.17 1.89 -11.72
CA PRO A 96 3.74 1.73 -11.98
C PRO A 96 3.28 0.34 -11.54
N HIS A 97 2.19 0.31 -10.77
CA HIS A 97 1.65 -0.97 -10.31
C HIS A 97 0.14 -0.90 -10.09
N LEU A 98 -0.47 -2.07 -10.17
CA LEU A 98 -1.90 -2.27 -9.98
C LEU A 98 -2.08 -3.52 -9.13
N VAL A 99 -2.66 -3.34 -7.94
CA VAL A 99 -2.92 -4.43 -6.98
C VAL A 99 -4.36 -4.88 -7.11
N LEU A 100 -4.58 -6.18 -7.08
CA LEU A 100 -5.93 -6.75 -7.15
C LEU A 100 -6.01 -8.04 -6.33
N ASN A 101 -7.24 -8.41 -5.97
CA ASN A 101 -7.51 -9.65 -5.26
C ASN A 101 -8.59 -10.44 -6.03
N ARG A 102 -8.20 -11.55 -6.63
CA ARG A 102 -9.09 -12.48 -7.35
C ARG A 102 -9.07 -13.86 -6.71
N SER A 103 -8.71 -13.93 -5.44
CA SER A 103 -8.48 -15.22 -4.76
C SER A 103 -9.74 -15.91 -4.24
N GLY A 104 -10.85 -15.20 -4.17
CA GLY A 104 -12.09 -15.70 -3.59
C GLY A 104 -12.23 -15.41 -2.09
N LYS A 105 -11.24 -14.77 -1.47
CA LYS A 105 -11.22 -14.45 -0.04
C LYS A 105 -10.61 -13.07 0.19
N PRO A 106 -10.97 -12.41 1.32
CA PRO A 106 -10.29 -11.16 1.68
C PRO A 106 -8.79 -11.37 1.89
N CYS A 107 -8.00 -10.32 1.64
CA CYS A 107 -6.57 -10.31 1.89
C CYS A 107 -6.24 -9.16 2.83
N LEU A 108 -5.47 -9.45 3.87
CA LEU A 108 -5.04 -8.48 4.87
C LEU A 108 -3.55 -8.22 4.69
N VAL A 109 -3.17 -6.96 4.55
CA VAL A 109 -1.79 -6.57 4.21
C VAL A 109 -1.30 -5.48 5.15
N LEU A 110 -0.10 -5.64 5.68
CA LEU A 110 0.63 -4.57 6.34
C LEU A 110 1.48 -3.87 5.29
N VAL A 111 1.36 -2.56 5.18
CA VAL A 111 2.07 -1.76 4.17
C VAL A 111 2.93 -0.71 4.85
N ALA A 112 4.17 -0.59 4.41
CA ALA A 112 5.11 0.41 4.89
C ALA A 112 5.66 1.21 3.69
N HIS A 113 5.80 2.52 3.88
CA HIS A 113 6.39 3.42 2.88
C HIS A 113 7.51 4.24 3.51
N SER A 114 8.49 4.60 2.70
CA SER A 114 9.58 5.50 3.10
C SER A 114 9.14 6.96 3.03
N ALA A 115 8.02 7.27 3.68
CA ALA A 115 7.38 8.60 3.69
C ALA A 115 6.59 8.75 4.98
N ALA A 116 6.24 9.97 5.34
CA ALA A 116 5.45 10.24 6.55
C ALA A 116 3.96 9.88 6.39
N ASP A 117 3.48 9.75 5.16
CA ASP A 117 2.08 9.47 4.87
C ASP A 117 2.00 8.52 3.66
N ASP A 118 1.11 7.53 3.71
CA ASP A 118 0.95 6.54 2.63
C ASP A 118 0.33 7.14 1.36
N GLN A 119 -0.28 8.31 1.43
CA GLN A 119 -0.82 9.01 0.27
C GLN A 119 0.19 9.98 -0.35
N GLU A 120 1.37 10.14 0.26
CA GLU A 120 2.40 11.03 -0.25
C GLU A 120 2.99 10.47 -1.55
N GLY A 121 3.24 11.35 -2.52
CA GLY A 121 3.90 11.00 -3.78
C GLY A 121 3.06 10.14 -4.71
N ILE A 122 1.79 9.89 -4.45
CA ILE A 122 0.95 9.10 -5.34
C ILE A 122 0.71 9.86 -6.64
N VAL A 123 0.98 9.17 -7.75
CA VAL A 123 0.66 9.63 -9.10
C VAL A 123 -0.24 8.56 -9.72
N LEU A 124 -1.50 8.92 -9.97
CA LEU A 124 -2.46 8.01 -10.62
C LEU A 124 -2.14 7.92 -12.11
N LEU A 125 -2.26 6.72 -12.67
CA LEU A 125 -1.95 6.42 -14.06
C LEU A 125 -3.18 5.79 -14.73
N PRO A 126 -4.27 6.56 -14.91
CA PRO A 126 -5.54 6.00 -15.39
C PRO A 126 -5.45 5.41 -16.80
N GLU A 127 -4.52 5.86 -17.63
CA GLU A 127 -4.29 5.30 -18.97
C GLU A 127 -3.82 3.85 -18.94
N LEU A 128 -3.28 3.39 -17.82
CA LEU A 128 -2.83 2.01 -17.67
C LEU A 128 -3.92 1.09 -17.10
N ASP A 129 -4.98 1.64 -16.53
CA ASP A 129 -6.05 0.85 -15.90
C ASP A 129 -6.74 -0.12 -16.87
N THR A 130 -6.75 0.21 -18.16
CA THR A 130 -7.41 -0.60 -19.18
C THR A 130 -6.54 -1.73 -19.73
N LEU A 131 -5.27 -1.80 -19.32
CA LEU A 131 -4.33 -2.82 -19.81
C LEU A 131 -4.51 -4.18 -19.11
N ARG A 132 -5.16 -4.23 -17.95
CA ARG A 132 -5.35 -5.45 -17.17
C ARG A 132 -6.75 -5.53 -16.56
#